data_c547a1cff8583d18d707fc78c6e25a7d
#
_entry.id   c547a1cff8583d18d707fc78c6e25a7d
#
_cell.length_a   1.000
_cell.length_b   1.000
_cell.length_c   1.000
_cell.angle_alpha   90.00
_cell.angle_beta   90.00
_cell.angle_gamma   90.00
#
_symmetry.space_group_name_H-M   'P 1'
#
loop_
_entity.id
_entity.type
_entity.pdbx_description
1 polymer ?
#
loop_
_entity_poly.entity_id
_entity_poly.type
_entity_poly.pdbx_seq_one_letter_code
_entity_poly.pdbx_strand_id
1 'polypeptide(L)'
;MFIIRRNIKSGYGEIKMRLQDLKETKKQKGTYAGLKFDNESNKALIKLVNELGIPNPIDINDIHMTLLYSKKYLPNYKPAGNIDEWAYPTKFNVFETFDKKRALVLMVDSPFAEKRHNMLMKEHNATYDYPSYLPHVTLSYDIGELNIPEWKNIPEKLHINVEYYEELNLEWVKS
;
A
#
# COMPACT_ATOMS: atom_id res chain seq x y z
N MET A 1 45.82 -40.09 0.53
CA MET A 1 45.22 -39.65 1.84
C MET A 1 44.98 -38.16 1.95
N PHE A 2 45.77 -37.31 1.34
CA PHE A 2 45.60 -35.85 1.34
C PHE A 2 44.39 -35.34 0.54
N ILE A 3 43.96 -36.00 -0.51
CA ILE A 3 42.87 -35.59 -1.39
C ILE A 3 41.52 -35.75 -0.74
N ILE A 4 41.31 -36.81 0.09
CA ILE A 4 40.04 -37.08 0.73
C ILE A 4 39.71 -36.06 1.85
N ARG A 5 40.75 -35.59 2.58
CA ARG A 5 40.55 -34.57 3.63
C ARG A 5 40.23 -33.16 3.08
N ARG A 6 40.72 -32.81 1.86
CA ARG A 6 40.37 -31.55 1.20
C ARG A 6 38.92 -31.53 0.73
N ASN A 7 38.44 -32.64 0.20
CA ASN A 7 37.06 -32.74 -0.31
C ASN A 7 36.03 -32.71 0.82
N ILE A 8 36.32 -33.31 1.98
CA ILE A 8 35.40 -33.27 3.14
C ILE A 8 35.31 -31.85 3.74
N LYS A 9 36.44 -31.11 3.78
CA LYS A 9 36.40 -29.72 4.24
C LYS A 9 35.73 -28.78 3.27
N SER A 10 35.88 -28.99 1.97
CA SER A 10 35.17 -28.21 0.96
C SER A 10 33.65 -28.47 0.97
N GLY A 11 33.24 -29.73 1.13
CA GLY A 11 31.83 -30.08 1.24
C GLY A 11 31.13 -29.47 2.44
N TYR A 12 31.78 -29.39 3.59
CA TYR A 12 31.20 -28.73 4.77
C TYR A 12 31.13 -27.20 4.62
N GLY A 13 32.09 -26.62 3.93
CA GLY A 13 32.06 -25.19 3.58
C GLY A 13 30.96 -24.87 2.59
N GLU A 14 30.79 -25.66 1.54
CA GLU A 14 29.73 -25.51 0.55
C GLU A 14 28.32 -25.71 1.14
N ILE A 15 28.14 -26.70 2.01
CA ILE A 15 26.87 -26.90 2.72
C ILE A 15 26.54 -25.71 3.64
N LYS A 16 27.54 -25.18 4.33
CA LYS A 16 27.33 -23.97 5.17
C LYS A 16 26.98 -22.72 4.34
N MET A 17 27.65 -22.52 3.21
CA MET A 17 27.32 -21.42 2.28
C MET A 17 25.92 -21.60 1.71
N ARG A 18 25.54 -22.78 1.23
CA ARG A 18 24.19 -23.04 0.74
C ARG A 18 23.10 -22.85 1.78
N LEU A 19 23.34 -23.18 3.03
CA LEU A 19 22.39 -22.94 4.13
C LEU A 19 22.32 -21.44 4.52
N GLN A 20 23.42 -20.70 4.40
CA GLN A 20 23.42 -19.26 4.55
C GLN A 20 22.74 -18.58 3.37
N ASP A 21 23.06 -18.97 2.14
CA ASP A 21 22.39 -18.48 0.92
C ASP A 21 20.89 -18.80 0.93
N LEU A 22 20.47 -19.96 1.44
CA LEU A 22 19.07 -20.30 1.64
C LEU A 22 18.39 -19.50 2.75
N LYS A 23 19.15 -19.03 3.75
CA LYS A 23 18.64 -18.12 4.78
C LYS A 23 18.59 -16.66 4.30
N GLU A 24 19.55 -16.25 3.48
CA GLU A 24 19.58 -14.91 2.88
C GLU A 24 18.56 -14.74 1.74
N THR A 25 18.20 -15.82 1.03
CA THR A 25 17.24 -15.77 -0.08
C THR A 25 15.78 -15.85 0.34
N LYS A 26 15.45 -16.11 1.60
CA LYS A 26 14.09 -15.94 2.10
C LYS A 26 13.83 -14.47 2.48
N LYS A 27 13.88 -13.58 1.47
CA LYS A 27 13.30 -12.25 1.61
C LYS A 27 11.86 -12.40 2.06
N GLN A 28 11.54 -11.83 3.21
CA GLN A 28 10.17 -11.86 3.69
C GLN A 28 9.36 -10.95 2.78
N LYS A 29 8.47 -11.54 2.02
CA LYS A 29 7.62 -10.86 1.05
C LYS A 29 6.23 -10.65 1.64
N GLY A 30 5.65 -9.53 1.29
CA GLY A 30 4.25 -9.23 1.53
C GLY A 30 3.52 -8.94 0.23
N THR A 31 2.27 -8.54 0.36
CA THR A 31 1.40 -8.19 -0.76
C THR A 31 0.78 -6.83 -0.52
N TYR A 32 0.94 -5.94 -1.46
CA TYR A 32 0.21 -4.68 -1.55
C TYR A 32 -0.81 -4.76 -2.68
N ALA A 33 -2.02 -4.34 -2.42
CA ALA A 33 -3.04 -4.11 -3.44
C ALA A 33 -3.57 -2.69 -3.33
N GLY A 34 -3.73 -2.03 -4.46
CA GLY A 34 -4.19 -0.65 -4.53
C GLY A 34 -5.15 -0.41 -5.69
N LEU A 35 -5.83 0.70 -5.59
CA LEU A 35 -6.76 1.20 -6.59
C LEU A 35 -6.26 2.55 -7.09
N LYS A 36 -6.28 2.75 -8.41
CA LYS A 36 -5.99 4.03 -9.05
C LYS A 36 -7.25 4.64 -9.61
N PHE A 37 -7.23 5.95 -9.68
CA PHE A 37 -8.30 6.75 -10.24
C PHE A 37 -7.97 7.18 -11.67
N ASP A 38 -8.98 7.51 -12.43
CA ASP A 38 -8.79 8.09 -13.74
C ASP A 38 -8.15 9.48 -13.69
N ASN A 39 -7.74 9.96 -14.85
CA ASN A 39 -7.04 11.22 -14.96
C ASN A 39 -7.89 12.43 -14.53
N GLU A 40 -9.21 12.39 -14.74
CA GLU A 40 -10.11 13.47 -14.35
C GLU A 40 -10.28 13.55 -12.84
N SER A 41 -10.46 12.41 -12.18
CA SER A 41 -10.48 12.31 -10.71
C SER A 41 -9.17 12.78 -10.09
N ASN A 42 -8.03 12.37 -10.64
CA ASN A 42 -6.72 12.81 -10.17
C ASN A 42 -6.53 14.32 -10.32
N LYS A 43 -6.92 14.91 -11.45
CA LYS A 43 -6.87 16.37 -11.66
C LYS A 43 -7.78 17.11 -10.68
N ALA A 44 -8.98 16.58 -10.42
CA ALA A 44 -9.91 17.17 -9.45
C ALA A 44 -9.31 17.17 -8.04
N LEU A 45 -8.63 16.10 -7.64
CA LEU A 45 -7.96 16.02 -6.33
C LEU A 45 -6.77 16.97 -6.24
N ILE A 46 -5.95 17.10 -7.27
CA ILE A 46 -4.84 18.07 -7.30
C ILE A 46 -5.35 19.50 -7.26
N LYS A 47 -6.40 19.80 -8.01
CA LYS A 47 -7.05 21.11 -7.94
C LYS A 47 -7.52 21.43 -6.51
N LEU A 48 -8.21 20.50 -5.88
CA LEU A 48 -8.66 20.60 -4.49
C LEU A 48 -7.51 20.90 -3.54
N VAL A 49 -6.43 20.13 -3.60
CA VAL A 49 -5.24 20.28 -2.76
C VAL A 49 -4.61 21.68 -2.93
N ASN A 50 -4.53 22.17 -4.17
CA ASN A 50 -4.00 23.51 -4.47
C ASN A 50 -4.93 24.61 -3.95
N GLU A 51 -6.24 24.49 -4.14
CA GLU A 51 -7.23 25.48 -3.64
C GLU A 51 -7.26 25.56 -2.12
N LEU A 52 -7.02 24.45 -1.43
CA LEU A 52 -6.96 24.39 0.03
C LEU A 52 -5.58 24.80 0.59
N GLY A 53 -4.58 25.01 -0.26
CA GLY A 53 -3.23 25.35 0.16
C GLY A 53 -2.55 24.27 1.00
N ILE A 54 -2.81 22.98 0.70
CA ILE A 54 -2.26 21.87 1.45
C ILE A 54 -0.75 21.78 1.25
N PRO A 55 0.07 21.80 2.34
CA PRO A 55 1.51 21.65 2.23
C PRO A 55 1.91 20.21 1.86
N ASN A 56 3.06 20.06 1.21
CA ASN A 56 3.62 18.78 0.83
C ASN A 56 2.60 17.87 0.13
N PRO A 57 1.90 18.34 -0.92
CA PRO A 57 0.87 17.56 -1.57
C PRO A 57 1.47 16.31 -2.23
N ILE A 58 0.67 15.26 -2.29
CA ILE A 58 1.03 14.04 -3.04
C ILE A 58 1.16 14.36 -4.54
N ASP A 59 2.11 13.71 -5.22
CA ASP A 59 2.23 13.80 -6.68
C ASP A 59 1.00 13.15 -7.35
N ILE A 60 0.56 13.72 -8.47
CA ILE A 60 -0.61 13.23 -9.21
C ILE A 60 -0.46 11.75 -9.62
N ASN A 61 0.76 11.30 -9.90
CA ASN A 61 1.03 9.92 -10.30
C ASN A 61 1.00 8.93 -9.13
N ASP A 62 1.11 9.46 -7.90
CA ASP A 62 1.12 8.68 -6.66
C ASP A 62 -0.24 8.63 -5.98
N ILE A 63 -1.25 9.31 -6.53
CA ILE A 63 -2.62 9.27 -6.00
C ILE A 63 -3.17 7.85 -6.14
N HIS A 64 -3.56 7.28 -5.01
CA HIS A 64 -4.14 5.92 -4.94
C HIS A 64 -5.02 5.76 -3.70
N MET A 65 -5.74 4.66 -3.67
CA MET A 65 -6.41 4.16 -2.48
C MET A 65 -5.87 2.77 -2.16
N THR A 66 -5.36 2.58 -0.96
CA THR A 66 -4.89 1.26 -0.51
C THR A 66 -6.07 0.32 -0.33
N LEU A 67 -6.01 -0.83 -0.96
CA LEU A 67 -6.98 -1.90 -0.82
C LEU A 67 -6.53 -2.90 0.24
N LEU A 68 -5.24 -3.25 0.24
CA LEU A 68 -4.64 -4.20 1.17
C LEU A 68 -3.15 -3.92 1.34
N TYR A 69 -2.69 -4.00 2.57
CA TYR A 69 -1.28 -4.10 2.93
C TYR A 69 -1.10 -5.35 3.79
N SER A 70 -0.67 -6.45 3.18
CA SER A 70 -0.52 -7.74 3.86
C SER A 70 0.96 -8.06 4.07
N LYS A 71 1.34 -8.36 5.31
CA LYS A 71 2.68 -8.91 5.63
C LYS A 71 2.85 -10.34 5.11
N LYS A 72 1.82 -10.90 4.53
CA LYS A 72 1.81 -12.23 3.94
C LYS A 72 1.81 -12.10 2.42
N TYR A 73 2.65 -12.90 1.78
CA TYR A 73 2.64 -13.04 0.33
C TYR A 73 1.43 -13.87 -0.11
N LEU A 74 0.70 -13.37 -1.11
CA LEU A 74 -0.53 -14.00 -1.64
C LEU A 74 -0.30 -14.45 -3.09
N PRO A 75 0.27 -15.65 -3.31
CA PRO A 75 0.71 -16.08 -4.64
C PRO A 75 -0.45 -16.29 -5.64
N ASN A 76 -1.65 -16.53 -5.14
CA ASN A 76 -2.85 -16.77 -5.95
C ASN A 76 -3.72 -15.53 -6.14
N TYR A 77 -3.35 -14.41 -5.53
CA TYR A 77 -4.05 -13.15 -5.73
C TYR A 77 -3.77 -12.61 -7.13
N LYS A 78 -4.83 -12.23 -7.81
CA LYS A 78 -4.76 -11.54 -9.10
C LYS A 78 -5.58 -10.26 -9.01
N PRO A 79 -4.99 -9.10 -9.31
CA PRO A 79 -5.74 -7.84 -9.39
C PRO A 79 -6.76 -7.91 -10.52
N ALA A 80 -7.86 -7.19 -10.36
CA ALA A 80 -8.90 -7.12 -11.39
C ALA A 80 -8.43 -6.36 -12.66
N GLY A 81 -7.34 -5.60 -12.56
CA GLY A 81 -6.84 -4.79 -13.66
C GLY A 81 -7.75 -3.59 -13.95
N ASN A 82 -8.17 -3.42 -15.20
CA ASN A 82 -9.09 -2.36 -15.56
C ASN A 82 -10.49 -2.62 -14.99
N ILE A 83 -11.02 -1.62 -14.29
CA ILE A 83 -12.34 -1.67 -13.64
C ILE A 83 -13.10 -0.37 -13.90
N ASP A 84 -14.38 -0.35 -13.58
CA ASP A 84 -15.28 0.81 -13.72
C ASP A 84 -16.09 0.93 -12.43
N GLU A 85 -15.46 1.52 -11.40
CA GLU A 85 -16.03 1.58 -10.07
C GLU A 85 -15.89 3.00 -9.48
N TRP A 86 -16.55 3.27 -8.37
CA TRP A 86 -16.64 4.61 -7.81
C TRP A 86 -16.28 4.64 -6.32
N ALA A 87 -15.72 5.77 -5.92
CA ALA A 87 -15.53 6.16 -4.53
C ALA A 87 -16.19 7.52 -4.28
N TYR A 88 -16.84 7.65 -3.15
CA TYR A 88 -17.61 8.84 -2.78
C TYR A 88 -16.95 9.53 -1.59
N PRO A 89 -16.32 10.70 -1.76
CA PRO A 89 -15.73 11.45 -0.66
C PRO A 89 -16.74 11.78 0.44
N THR A 90 -16.34 11.61 1.70
CA THR A 90 -17.23 11.80 2.87
C THR A 90 -16.73 12.86 3.85
N LYS A 91 -15.44 12.88 4.15
CA LYS A 91 -14.82 13.84 5.07
C LYS A 91 -13.30 13.85 4.93
N PHE A 92 -12.68 14.93 5.40
CA PHE A 92 -11.25 14.92 5.70
C PHE A 92 -10.97 14.24 7.04
N ASN A 93 -9.82 13.63 7.15
CA ASN A 93 -9.28 13.13 8.41
C ASN A 93 -7.77 13.32 8.45
N VAL A 94 -7.17 13.25 9.62
CA VAL A 94 -5.73 13.30 9.82
C VAL A 94 -5.29 12.01 10.48
N PHE A 95 -4.35 11.32 9.84
CA PHE A 95 -3.70 10.13 10.40
C PHE A 95 -2.29 10.49 10.86
N GLU A 96 -1.88 9.99 12.01
CA GLU A 96 -0.48 10.05 12.41
C GLU A 96 0.31 8.99 11.66
N THR A 97 1.39 9.42 11.01
CA THR A 97 2.31 8.51 10.31
C THR A 97 3.28 7.86 11.30
N PHE A 98 4.01 6.84 10.85
CA PHE A 98 5.00 6.15 11.68
C PHE A 98 6.10 7.10 12.21
N ASP A 99 6.49 8.09 11.42
CA ASP A 99 7.50 9.11 11.78
C ASP A 99 6.87 10.35 12.48
N LYS A 100 5.68 10.20 13.06
CA LYS A 100 4.97 11.21 13.85
C LYS A 100 4.54 12.45 13.07
N LYS A 101 4.42 12.36 11.78
CA LYS A 101 3.85 13.40 10.94
C LYS A 101 2.34 13.29 10.84
N ARG A 102 1.71 14.34 10.37
CA ARG A 102 0.27 14.43 10.21
C ARG A 102 -0.12 14.32 8.73
N ALA A 103 -0.61 13.15 8.33
CA ALA A 103 -1.09 12.91 6.98
C ALA A 103 -2.55 13.35 6.84
N LEU A 104 -2.84 14.20 5.85
CA LEU A 104 -4.21 14.54 5.48
C LEU A 104 -4.74 13.51 4.51
N VAL A 105 -5.88 12.94 4.85
CA VAL A 105 -6.56 11.96 4.01
C VAL A 105 -8.00 12.40 3.71
N LEU A 106 -8.46 12.04 2.53
CA LEU A 106 -9.85 12.14 2.11
C LEU A 106 -10.49 10.76 2.34
N MET A 107 -11.39 10.68 3.32
CA MET A 107 -12.17 9.46 3.57
C MET A 107 -13.20 9.31 2.45
N VAL A 108 -13.40 8.08 2.00
CA VAL A 108 -14.34 7.77 0.93
C VAL A 108 -15.19 6.56 1.29
N ASP A 109 -16.43 6.54 0.81
CA ASP A 109 -17.24 5.34 0.75
C ASP A 109 -17.02 4.67 -0.61
N SER A 110 -16.65 3.40 -0.60
CA SER A 110 -16.49 2.60 -1.81
C SER A 110 -16.94 1.16 -1.56
N PRO A 111 -18.18 0.82 -1.91
CA PRO A 111 -18.68 -0.55 -1.76
C PRO A 111 -17.83 -1.59 -2.47
N PHE A 112 -17.27 -1.23 -3.62
CA PHE A 112 -16.31 -2.08 -4.33
C PHE A 112 -15.06 -2.36 -3.49
N ALA A 113 -14.40 -1.32 -2.97
CA ALA A 113 -13.18 -1.46 -2.19
C ALA A 113 -13.40 -2.27 -0.91
N GLU A 114 -14.50 -2.02 -0.20
CA GLU A 114 -14.85 -2.77 1.02
C GLU A 114 -15.10 -4.25 0.72
N LYS A 115 -15.90 -4.55 -0.30
CA LYS A 115 -16.17 -5.92 -0.75
C LYS A 115 -14.89 -6.62 -1.17
N ARG A 116 -14.03 -5.93 -1.94
CA ARG A 116 -12.79 -6.49 -2.45
C ARG A 116 -11.78 -6.75 -1.33
N HIS A 117 -11.63 -5.80 -0.39
CA HIS A 117 -10.80 -5.98 0.81
C HIS A 117 -11.25 -7.21 1.62
N ASN A 118 -12.53 -7.30 1.92
CA ASN A 118 -13.10 -8.42 2.68
C ASN A 118 -12.89 -9.76 1.98
N MET A 119 -12.99 -9.80 0.65
CA MET A 119 -12.70 -10.99 -0.15
C MET A 119 -11.23 -11.40 -0.02
N LEU A 120 -10.29 -10.44 -0.14
CA LEU A 120 -8.86 -10.72 0.01
C LEU A 120 -8.52 -11.26 1.40
N MET A 121 -9.13 -10.69 2.44
CA MET A 121 -8.95 -11.18 3.81
C MET A 121 -9.48 -12.61 3.99
N LYS A 122 -10.66 -12.90 3.45
CA LYS A 122 -11.37 -14.16 3.65
C LYS A 122 -10.84 -15.29 2.76
N GLU A 123 -10.67 -15.01 1.47
CA GLU A 123 -10.36 -16.05 0.46
C GLU A 123 -8.85 -16.30 0.33
N HIS A 124 -8.03 -15.26 0.52
CA HIS A 124 -6.59 -15.37 0.43
C HIS A 124 -5.88 -15.43 1.78
N ASN A 125 -6.64 -15.40 2.88
CA ASN A 125 -6.08 -15.40 4.24
C ASN A 125 -4.98 -14.33 4.42
N ALA A 126 -5.25 -13.12 3.92
CA ALA A 126 -4.37 -11.97 4.04
C ALA A 126 -4.25 -11.50 5.50
N THR A 127 -3.23 -10.71 5.80
CA THR A 127 -3.11 -10.00 7.08
C THR A 127 -3.45 -8.55 6.91
N TYR A 128 -3.92 -7.92 7.98
CA TYR A 128 -4.19 -6.48 8.02
C TYR A 128 -3.95 -5.95 9.43
N ASP A 129 -3.22 -4.85 9.56
CA ASP A 129 -2.73 -4.37 10.86
C ASP A 129 -3.76 -3.53 11.63
N TYR A 130 -4.87 -3.16 11.00
CA TYR A 130 -5.89 -2.31 11.60
C TYR A 130 -7.17 -3.09 11.91
N PRO A 131 -7.94 -2.67 12.92
CA PRO A 131 -9.16 -3.38 13.33
C PRO A 131 -10.28 -3.31 12.29
N SER A 132 -10.28 -2.29 11.43
CA SER A 132 -11.26 -2.12 10.35
C SER A 132 -10.63 -1.51 9.12
N TYR A 133 -11.16 -1.85 7.96
CA TYR A 133 -10.78 -1.23 6.71
C TYR A 133 -11.45 0.14 6.58
N LEU A 134 -10.65 1.18 6.36
CA LEU A 134 -11.11 2.56 6.20
C LEU A 134 -10.63 3.09 4.84
N PRO A 135 -11.47 2.99 3.79
CA PRO A 135 -11.10 3.50 2.47
C PRO A 135 -10.77 4.99 2.51
N HIS A 136 -9.61 5.36 1.99
CA HIS A 136 -9.18 6.75 1.95
C HIS A 136 -8.17 7.01 0.85
N VAL A 137 -8.06 8.27 0.46
CA VAL A 137 -7.03 8.79 -0.45
C VAL A 137 -6.13 9.73 0.33
N THR A 138 -4.83 9.49 0.34
CA THR A 138 -3.88 10.41 0.97
C THR A 138 -3.68 11.63 0.07
N LEU A 139 -3.84 12.82 0.64
CA LEU A 139 -3.65 14.10 -0.05
C LEU A 139 -2.29 14.73 0.26
N SER A 140 -1.77 14.49 1.46
CA SER A 140 -0.45 14.91 1.91
C SER A 140 0.01 13.99 3.04
N TYR A 141 1.29 13.63 3.06
CA TYR A 141 1.88 12.85 4.15
C TYR A 141 2.35 13.72 5.33
N ASP A 142 2.38 15.04 5.16
CA ASP A 142 2.82 15.96 6.21
C ASP A 142 2.20 17.35 6.03
N ILE A 143 1.12 17.62 6.74
CA ILE A 143 0.49 18.94 6.77
C ILE A 143 1.01 19.85 7.88
N GLY A 144 2.02 19.40 8.66
CA GLY A 144 2.53 20.17 9.79
C GLY A 144 1.41 20.54 10.78
N GLU A 145 1.35 21.80 11.18
CA GLU A 145 0.37 22.33 12.12
C GLU A 145 -0.94 22.81 11.46
N LEU A 146 -1.13 22.57 10.16
CA LEU A 146 -2.34 23.00 9.45
C LEU A 146 -3.58 22.35 10.09
N ASN A 147 -4.62 23.16 10.29
CA ASN A 147 -5.93 22.64 10.71
C ASN A 147 -6.59 21.88 9.56
N ILE A 148 -7.48 20.96 9.92
CA ILE A 148 -8.28 20.24 8.91
C ILE A 148 -9.07 21.28 8.10
N PRO A 149 -8.97 21.24 6.75
CA PRO A 149 -9.65 22.20 5.89
C PRO A 149 -11.18 22.09 6.01
N GLU A 150 -11.86 23.19 5.67
CA GLU A 150 -13.31 23.16 5.52
C GLU A 150 -13.73 22.22 4.38
N TRP A 151 -14.88 21.58 4.55
CA TRP A 151 -15.48 20.72 3.53
C TRP A 151 -16.14 21.56 2.43
N LYS A 152 -15.38 21.93 1.41
CA LYS A 152 -15.86 22.69 0.25
C LYS A 152 -15.11 22.32 -1.01
N ASN A 153 -15.78 22.44 -2.15
CA ASN A 153 -15.24 22.16 -3.49
C ASN A 153 -14.76 20.69 -3.66
N ILE A 154 -15.28 19.80 -2.84
CA ILE A 154 -14.91 18.39 -2.87
C ILE A 154 -15.59 17.74 -4.08
N PRO A 155 -14.87 16.93 -4.86
CA PRO A 155 -15.49 16.12 -5.92
C PRO A 155 -16.62 15.25 -5.34
N GLU A 156 -17.75 15.19 -6.02
CA GLU A 156 -18.88 14.37 -5.57
C GLU A 156 -18.53 12.88 -5.60
N LYS A 157 -17.75 12.46 -6.58
CA LYS A 157 -17.31 11.09 -6.76
C LYS A 157 -15.96 11.04 -7.47
N LEU A 158 -15.25 9.94 -7.28
CA LEU A 158 -13.97 9.64 -7.91
C LEU A 158 -14.11 8.31 -8.68
N HIS A 159 -13.65 8.28 -9.91
CA HIS A 159 -13.73 7.11 -10.76
C HIS A 159 -12.50 6.22 -10.54
N ILE A 160 -12.71 5.01 -10.06
CA ILE A 160 -11.67 3.99 -9.87
C ILE A 160 -11.59 3.19 -11.17
N ASN A 161 -10.45 3.25 -11.83
CA ASN A 161 -10.29 2.63 -13.14
C ASN A 161 -9.29 1.46 -13.18
N VAL A 162 -8.48 1.28 -12.14
CA VAL A 162 -7.49 0.20 -12.07
C VAL A 162 -7.36 -0.37 -10.67
N GLU A 163 -7.41 -1.68 -10.55
CA GLU A 163 -6.87 -2.43 -9.41
C GLU A 163 -5.49 -2.99 -9.79
N TYR A 164 -4.49 -2.76 -8.94
CA TYR A 164 -3.12 -3.21 -9.16
C TYR A 164 -2.54 -3.90 -7.93
N TYR A 165 -1.43 -4.56 -8.12
CA TYR A 165 -0.73 -5.33 -7.12
C TYR A 165 0.77 -5.05 -7.19
N GLU A 166 1.40 -5.04 -6.02
CA GLU A 166 2.84 -4.97 -5.86
C GLU A 166 3.32 -5.97 -4.81
N GLU A 167 4.48 -6.55 -5.05
CA GLU A 167 5.15 -7.37 -4.05
C GLU A 167 5.88 -6.47 -3.06
N LEU A 168 5.61 -6.65 -1.76
CA LEU A 168 6.29 -5.91 -0.71
C LEU A 168 7.57 -6.61 -0.29
N ASN A 169 8.65 -5.87 -0.19
CA ASN A 169 9.86 -6.28 0.51
C ASN A 169 9.76 -5.83 1.99
N LEU A 170 9.67 -6.79 2.91
CA LEU A 170 9.49 -6.53 4.34
C LEU A 170 10.80 -6.49 5.13
N GLU A 171 11.96 -6.46 4.48
CA GLU A 171 13.27 -6.43 5.17
C GLU A 171 13.47 -5.17 6.02
N TRP A 172 12.84 -4.06 5.63
CA TRP A 172 12.91 -2.78 6.35
C TRP A 172 12.10 -2.74 7.66
N VAL A 173 11.23 -3.71 7.89
CA VAL A 173 10.40 -3.78 9.12
C VAL A 173 11.21 -4.28 10.33
N LYS A 174 12.44 -4.75 10.12
CA LYS A 174 13.28 -5.37 11.16
C LYS A 174 14.41 -4.47 11.68
N SER A 175 14.52 -3.24 11.18
CA SER A 175 15.56 -2.29 11.62
C SER A 175 15.01 -1.30 12.66
#